data_57083f1991e51590293f5d2bf9dd0e85
#
_entry.id   57083f1991e51590293f5d2bf9dd0e85
#
_cell.length_a   1.000
_cell.length_b   1.000
_cell.length_c   1.000
_cell.angle_alpha   90.00
_cell.angle_beta   90.00
_cell.angle_gamma   90.00
#
_symmetry.space_group_name_H-M   'P 1'
#
loop_
_entity.id
_entity.type
_entity.pdbx_description
1 polymer ?
#
loop_
_entity_poly.entity_id
_entity_poly.type
_entity_poly.pdbx_seq_one_letter_code
_entity_poly.pdbx_strand_id
1 'polypeptide(L)'
;MYKRQIITLGCKVNQYESQAMREVLLKNGFELAKPNTPADITVVNSCTVTSVSDAKNRKLINKIRRENPDGIIVLTGCMPQAFPDRQENFENCDIVLGNAKRAELVPAIYEYIENHMKNVFISPHPVKNEKFEDLSISSLGEHTRAFIKIEDGCNRFCSYCIIPFARGRVRSKSIEALKAEVEKIANNGYLEVVLVGINLSAYGQDEGLNLADAVECVCAQEGIERVRLGSVEPEQMDEPMIKRLAAQPKFCPQFHLSLQSGCDNTLKAMNRHYDTAEYSKIVSNIRNTFDNSSITTDVMVGFAGETEDDFKASMDFVKQTGFAKVHVFPYSRRKGTVADKAPNQIAPNIKEQRAKEMGELVAESRAEFLKTQVGLTESVLIEQLRHGYLEGYTKNYTPVHIISDDESLCGQIVNVKITSAEDDYCMGTVV
;
A
#
# COMPACT_ATOMS: atom_id res chain seq x y z
N MET A 1 7.46 9.69 -32.43
CA MET A 1 7.48 9.81 -30.95
C MET A 1 6.81 8.56 -30.40
N TYR A 2 7.48 7.84 -29.49
CA TYR A 2 6.99 6.55 -28.98
C TYR A 2 5.84 6.76 -28.00
N LYS A 3 4.75 6.02 -28.20
CA LYS A 3 3.63 5.95 -27.26
C LYS A 3 3.89 4.90 -26.21
N ARG A 4 3.69 5.24 -24.96
CA ARG A 4 3.91 4.37 -23.82
C ARG A 4 2.69 4.19 -22.95
N GLN A 5 2.58 3.06 -22.28
CA GLN A 5 1.66 2.84 -21.16
C GLN A 5 2.38 2.22 -19.97
N ILE A 6 1.89 2.45 -18.79
CA ILE A 6 2.39 1.80 -17.58
C ILE A 6 1.21 1.09 -16.92
N ILE A 7 1.36 -0.20 -16.70
CA ILE A 7 0.37 -1.02 -16.00
C ILE A 7 0.94 -1.38 -14.63
N THR A 8 0.21 -1.00 -13.59
CA THR A 8 0.62 -1.20 -12.20
C THR A 8 -0.16 -2.35 -11.58
N LEU A 9 0.55 -3.31 -11.04
CA LEU A 9 -0.01 -4.36 -10.19
C LEU A 9 0.63 -4.25 -8.80
N GLY A 10 -0.18 -4.34 -7.74
CA GLY A 10 0.33 -4.37 -6.36
C GLY A 10 -0.14 -3.23 -5.46
N CYS A 11 0.76 -2.73 -4.62
CA CYS A 11 0.47 -1.83 -3.52
C CYS A 11 0.61 -0.33 -3.89
N LYS A 12 0.34 0.54 -2.93
CA LYS A 12 0.51 2.00 -3.07
C LYS A 12 1.95 2.40 -3.40
N VAL A 13 2.95 1.66 -2.90
CA VAL A 13 4.36 1.86 -3.26
C VAL A 13 4.56 1.64 -4.76
N ASN A 14 4.01 0.56 -5.34
CA ASN A 14 4.07 0.34 -6.79
C ASN A 14 3.34 1.45 -7.57
N GLN A 15 2.23 1.98 -7.06
CA GLN A 15 1.53 3.10 -7.70
C GLN A 15 2.39 4.36 -7.75
N TYR A 16 3.03 4.71 -6.63
CA TYR A 16 4.01 5.80 -6.57
C TYR A 16 5.15 5.61 -7.57
N GLU A 17 5.77 4.43 -7.57
CA GLU A 17 6.88 4.11 -8.47
C GLU A 17 6.47 4.17 -9.96
N SER A 18 5.27 3.72 -10.27
CA SER A 18 4.73 3.83 -11.63
C SER A 18 4.51 5.28 -12.05
N GLN A 19 4.04 6.13 -11.14
CA GLN A 19 3.88 7.55 -11.44
C GLN A 19 5.24 8.23 -11.65
N ALA A 20 6.23 7.93 -10.81
CA ALA A 20 7.58 8.45 -10.99
C ALA A 20 8.18 8.02 -12.35
N MET A 21 8.06 6.75 -12.72
CA MET A 21 8.47 6.27 -14.05
C MET A 21 7.70 6.97 -15.18
N ARG A 22 6.40 7.26 -14.99
CA ARG A 22 5.60 7.99 -15.96
C ARG A 22 6.14 9.38 -16.20
N GLU A 23 6.50 10.11 -15.14
CA GLU A 23 7.06 11.46 -15.24
C GLU A 23 8.46 11.45 -15.88
N VAL A 24 9.29 10.46 -15.55
CA VAL A 24 10.61 10.29 -16.18
C VAL A 24 10.47 10.05 -17.69
N LEU A 25 9.56 9.17 -18.11
CA LEU A 25 9.32 8.91 -19.53
C LEU A 25 8.80 10.15 -20.26
N LEU A 26 7.87 10.91 -19.67
CA LEU A 26 7.37 12.17 -20.24
C LEU A 26 8.49 13.19 -20.45
N LYS A 27 9.36 13.39 -19.43
CA LYS A 27 10.51 14.31 -19.51
C LYS A 27 11.51 13.92 -20.59
N ASN A 28 11.55 12.64 -20.98
CA ASN A 28 12.41 12.12 -22.05
C ASN A 28 11.69 11.98 -23.40
N GLY A 29 10.55 12.65 -23.58
CA GLY A 29 9.88 12.76 -24.89
C GLY A 29 8.98 11.58 -25.27
N PHE A 30 8.64 10.69 -24.34
CA PHE A 30 7.66 9.62 -24.58
C PHE A 30 6.25 10.15 -24.35
N GLU A 31 5.31 9.86 -25.25
CA GLU A 31 3.90 10.25 -25.12
C GLU A 31 3.07 9.18 -24.42
N LEU A 32 1.99 9.60 -23.75
CA LEU A 32 1.02 8.67 -23.18
C LEU A 32 0.17 8.06 -24.32
N ALA A 33 0.08 6.73 -24.36
CA ALA A 33 -0.85 6.05 -25.24
C ALA A 33 -2.29 6.38 -24.86
N LYS A 34 -3.16 6.53 -25.85
CA LYS A 34 -4.60 6.69 -25.62
C LYS A 34 -5.18 5.42 -24.98
N PRO A 35 -6.20 5.53 -24.12
CA PRO A 35 -6.90 4.36 -23.60
C PRO A 35 -7.31 3.41 -24.73
N ASN A 36 -7.14 2.11 -24.49
CA ASN A 36 -7.50 1.04 -25.43
C ASN A 36 -6.80 1.10 -26.80
N THR A 37 -5.67 1.77 -26.91
CA THR A 37 -4.81 1.71 -28.11
C THR A 37 -3.51 0.96 -27.80
N PRO A 38 -2.95 0.18 -28.76
CA PRO A 38 -1.64 -0.40 -28.61
C PRO A 38 -0.59 0.68 -28.33
N ALA A 39 0.31 0.42 -27.39
CA ALA A 39 1.43 1.29 -27.07
C ALA A 39 2.72 0.70 -27.65
N ASP A 40 3.61 1.54 -28.17
CA ASP A 40 4.91 1.08 -28.66
C ASP A 40 5.74 0.48 -27.51
N ILE A 41 5.54 1.00 -26.29
CA ILE A 41 6.24 0.55 -25.09
C ILE A 41 5.21 0.32 -23.96
N THR A 42 5.23 -0.88 -23.39
CA THR A 42 4.41 -1.21 -22.19
C THR A 42 5.31 -1.55 -21.02
N VAL A 43 5.26 -0.72 -19.97
CA VAL A 43 5.95 -0.99 -18.69
C VAL A 43 4.98 -1.69 -17.74
N VAL A 44 5.34 -2.89 -17.29
CA VAL A 44 4.59 -3.65 -16.28
C VAL A 44 5.32 -3.55 -14.94
N ASN A 45 4.78 -2.78 -14.01
CA ASN A 45 5.27 -2.72 -12.63
C ASN A 45 4.57 -3.80 -11.79
N SER A 46 5.29 -4.87 -11.49
CA SER A 46 4.77 -6.14 -11.01
C SER A 46 4.76 -6.26 -9.48
N CYS A 47 3.80 -7.02 -8.98
CA CYS A 47 3.72 -7.45 -7.58
C CYS A 47 4.07 -8.94 -7.46
N THR A 48 4.55 -9.35 -6.27
CA THR A 48 4.90 -10.75 -6.00
C THR A 48 4.55 -11.21 -4.58
N VAL A 49 3.67 -10.46 -3.88
CA VAL A 49 3.28 -10.79 -2.49
C VAL A 49 2.60 -12.15 -2.40
N THR A 50 1.80 -12.53 -3.40
CA THR A 50 1.13 -13.85 -3.45
C THR A 50 1.44 -14.60 -4.75
N SER A 51 1.28 -15.93 -4.73
CA SER A 51 1.40 -16.76 -5.94
C SER A 51 0.34 -16.40 -7.00
N VAL A 52 -0.83 -15.95 -6.57
CA VAL A 52 -1.89 -15.46 -7.45
C VAL A 52 -1.45 -14.19 -8.19
N SER A 53 -0.71 -13.30 -7.50
CA SER A 53 -0.15 -12.10 -8.13
C SER A 53 0.83 -12.46 -9.26
N ASP A 54 1.71 -13.44 -9.05
CA ASP A 54 2.63 -13.90 -10.12
C ASP A 54 1.87 -14.46 -11.32
N ALA A 55 0.82 -15.25 -11.07
CA ALA A 55 -0.01 -15.79 -12.15
C ALA A 55 -0.72 -14.67 -12.93
N LYS A 56 -1.23 -13.64 -12.24
CA LYS A 56 -1.83 -12.46 -12.87
C LYS A 56 -0.80 -11.69 -13.73
N ASN A 57 0.42 -11.48 -13.22
CA ASN A 57 1.49 -10.83 -13.98
C ASN A 57 1.79 -11.59 -15.29
N ARG A 58 2.03 -12.91 -15.21
CA ARG A 58 2.29 -13.74 -16.42
C ARG A 58 1.15 -13.70 -17.43
N LYS A 59 -0.10 -13.84 -16.95
CA LYS A 59 -1.27 -13.74 -17.83
C LYS A 59 -1.37 -12.39 -18.53
N LEU A 60 -1.08 -11.32 -17.81
CA LEU A 60 -1.07 -9.96 -18.36
C LEU A 60 0.02 -9.78 -19.40
N ILE A 61 1.26 -10.18 -19.11
CA ILE A 61 2.40 -10.08 -20.04
C ILE A 61 2.11 -10.86 -21.33
N ASN A 62 1.61 -12.11 -21.19
CA ASN A 62 1.25 -12.95 -22.34
C ASN A 62 0.09 -12.33 -23.16
N LYS A 63 -0.87 -11.68 -22.50
CA LYS A 63 -1.95 -10.96 -23.17
C LYS A 63 -1.39 -9.79 -23.98
N ILE A 64 -0.54 -8.95 -23.36
CA ILE A 64 0.07 -7.79 -24.02
C ILE A 64 0.88 -8.22 -25.26
N ARG A 65 1.73 -9.25 -25.14
CA ARG A 65 2.53 -9.76 -26.26
C ARG A 65 1.66 -10.27 -27.41
N ARG A 66 0.56 -10.95 -27.11
CA ARG A 66 -0.37 -11.45 -28.14
C ARG A 66 -1.12 -10.31 -28.83
N GLU A 67 -1.51 -9.26 -28.10
CA GLU A 67 -2.27 -8.12 -28.63
C GLU A 67 -1.37 -7.12 -29.36
N ASN A 68 -0.09 -7.06 -29.02
CA ASN A 68 0.92 -6.21 -29.66
C ASN A 68 2.26 -6.97 -29.79
N PRO A 69 2.42 -7.81 -30.83
CA PRO A 69 3.61 -8.63 -31.01
C PRO A 69 4.92 -7.83 -31.15
N ASP A 70 4.85 -6.65 -31.76
CA ASP A 70 6.02 -5.80 -32.06
C ASP A 70 6.29 -4.75 -30.96
N GLY A 71 5.42 -4.63 -29.98
CA GLY A 71 5.55 -3.68 -28.87
C GLY A 71 6.65 -4.09 -27.89
N ILE A 72 7.38 -3.11 -27.36
CA ILE A 72 8.42 -3.32 -26.35
C ILE A 72 7.75 -3.54 -24.98
N ILE A 73 8.03 -4.67 -24.33
CA ILE A 73 7.54 -4.99 -22.99
C ILE A 73 8.67 -4.87 -21.98
N VAL A 74 8.54 -3.91 -21.08
CA VAL A 74 9.44 -3.71 -19.94
C VAL A 74 8.79 -4.29 -18.68
N LEU A 75 9.42 -5.26 -18.06
CA LEU A 75 9.00 -5.81 -16.77
C LEU A 75 9.85 -5.21 -15.65
N THR A 76 9.21 -4.69 -14.60
CA THR A 76 9.88 -4.22 -13.38
C THR A 76 9.06 -4.57 -12.14
N GLY A 77 9.54 -4.16 -10.97
CA GLY A 77 8.84 -4.37 -9.70
C GLY A 77 9.32 -5.61 -8.94
N CYS A 78 8.44 -6.12 -8.07
CA CYS A 78 8.82 -7.14 -7.11
C CYS A 78 9.03 -8.54 -7.72
N MET A 79 8.32 -8.89 -8.80
CA MET A 79 8.38 -10.25 -9.35
C MET A 79 9.75 -10.61 -9.94
N PRO A 80 10.37 -9.81 -10.83
CA PRO A 80 11.70 -10.13 -11.36
C PRO A 80 12.76 -10.11 -10.26
N GLN A 81 12.65 -9.20 -9.32
CA GLN A 81 13.63 -9.05 -8.24
C GLN A 81 13.62 -10.23 -7.25
N ALA A 82 12.43 -10.73 -6.86
CA ALA A 82 12.31 -11.84 -5.91
C ALA A 82 12.70 -13.19 -6.49
N PHE A 83 12.63 -13.35 -7.82
CA PHE A 83 12.86 -14.61 -8.51
C PHE A 83 13.68 -14.40 -9.79
N PRO A 84 14.93 -13.94 -9.68
CA PRO A 84 15.77 -13.63 -10.85
C PRO A 84 16.07 -14.86 -11.73
N ASP A 85 16.07 -16.06 -11.14
CA ASP A 85 16.37 -17.31 -11.84
C ASP A 85 15.17 -17.93 -12.57
N ARG A 86 13.96 -17.36 -12.41
CA ARG A 86 12.75 -17.88 -13.06
C ARG A 86 12.54 -17.27 -14.43
N GLN A 87 13.23 -17.79 -15.42
CA GLN A 87 13.15 -17.31 -16.81
C GLN A 87 11.72 -17.34 -17.38
N GLU A 88 10.88 -18.28 -16.96
CA GLU A 88 9.47 -18.36 -17.35
C GLU A 88 8.66 -17.10 -17.01
N ASN A 89 9.12 -16.29 -16.06
CA ASN A 89 8.50 -15.01 -15.72
C ASN A 89 8.87 -13.89 -16.73
N PHE A 90 9.92 -14.09 -17.53
CA PHE A 90 10.52 -13.05 -18.36
C PHE A 90 10.49 -13.38 -19.85
N GLU A 91 9.97 -14.55 -20.26
CA GLU A 91 10.05 -15.09 -21.61
C GLU A 91 9.54 -14.08 -22.65
N ASN A 92 8.39 -13.47 -22.38
CA ASN A 92 7.73 -12.51 -23.26
C ASN A 92 8.06 -11.03 -22.96
N CYS A 93 9.14 -10.77 -22.23
CA CYS A 93 9.61 -9.41 -21.94
C CYS A 93 10.89 -9.13 -22.72
N ASP A 94 11.03 -7.92 -23.22
CA ASP A 94 12.19 -7.45 -23.95
C ASP A 94 13.24 -6.85 -23.01
N ILE A 95 12.76 -6.15 -21.97
CA ILE A 95 13.59 -5.51 -20.95
C ILE A 95 13.10 -5.95 -19.57
N VAL A 96 14.02 -6.32 -18.69
CA VAL A 96 13.70 -6.68 -17.31
C VAL A 96 14.54 -5.86 -16.34
N LEU A 97 13.89 -5.09 -15.47
CA LEU A 97 14.54 -4.22 -14.49
C LEU A 97 14.18 -4.66 -13.07
N GLY A 98 15.18 -4.89 -12.23
CA GLY A 98 14.98 -5.09 -10.80
C GLY A 98 14.54 -3.81 -10.09
N ASN A 99 14.10 -3.94 -8.83
CA ASN A 99 13.59 -2.81 -8.03
C ASN A 99 14.59 -1.66 -7.84
N ALA A 100 15.89 -1.95 -7.77
CA ALA A 100 16.95 -0.95 -7.63
C ALA A 100 17.48 -0.41 -8.98
N LYS A 101 16.81 -0.71 -10.09
CA LYS A 101 17.26 -0.38 -11.44
C LYS A 101 16.27 0.43 -12.27
N ARG A 102 15.31 1.10 -11.61
CA ARG A 102 14.32 1.92 -12.33
C ARG A 102 14.94 3.17 -12.97
N ALA A 103 16.02 3.68 -12.40
CA ALA A 103 16.79 4.76 -13.02
C ALA A 103 17.32 4.39 -14.42
N GLU A 104 17.54 3.08 -14.68
CA GLU A 104 17.99 2.57 -15.98
C GLU A 104 16.85 2.42 -17.01
N LEU A 105 15.61 2.78 -16.66
CA LEU A 105 14.44 2.56 -17.54
C LEU A 105 14.61 3.20 -18.91
N VAL A 106 14.95 4.48 -18.97
CA VAL A 106 15.10 5.22 -20.23
C VAL A 106 16.33 4.76 -21.02
N PRO A 107 17.54 4.66 -20.41
CA PRO A 107 18.70 4.08 -21.09
C PRO A 107 18.43 2.69 -21.66
N ALA A 108 17.81 1.79 -20.89
CA ALA A 108 17.52 0.42 -21.33
C ALA A 108 16.53 0.37 -22.52
N ILE A 109 15.55 1.26 -22.55
CA ILE A 109 14.62 1.37 -23.68
C ILE A 109 15.37 1.83 -24.95
N TYR A 110 16.22 2.86 -24.88
CA TYR A 110 16.99 3.33 -26.04
C TYR A 110 17.98 2.27 -26.53
N GLU A 111 18.67 1.60 -25.61
CA GLU A 111 19.59 0.49 -25.98
C GLU A 111 18.84 -0.63 -26.69
N TYR A 112 17.65 -1.01 -26.24
CA TYR A 112 16.84 -2.02 -26.94
C TYR A 112 16.37 -1.56 -28.30
N ILE A 113 15.97 -0.30 -28.46
CA ILE A 113 15.57 0.25 -29.78
C ILE A 113 16.73 0.20 -30.80
N GLU A 114 17.96 0.41 -30.33
CA GLU A 114 19.15 0.40 -31.21
C GLU A 114 19.58 -1.01 -31.63
N ASN A 115 19.56 -1.98 -30.73
CA ASN A 115 20.18 -3.29 -30.97
C ASN A 115 19.20 -4.48 -30.94
N HIS A 116 17.98 -4.30 -30.51
CA HIS A 116 16.95 -5.34 -30.36
C HIS A 116 17.38 -6.54 -29.50
N MET A 117 18.34 -6.35 -28.58
CA MET A 117 18.80 -7.40 -27.68
C MET A 117 18.07 -7.36 -26.35
N LYS A 118 17.57 -8.52 -25.92
CA LYS A 118 16.93 -8.66 -24.62
C LYS A 118 17.90 -8.30 -23.49
N ASN A 119 17.48 -7.35 -22.65
CA ASN A 119 18.29 -6.85 -21.55
C ASN A 119 17.67 -7.20 -20.19
N VAL A 120 18.48 -7.76 -19.29
CA VAL A 120 18.08 -8.11 -17.93
C VAL A 120 19.01 -7.43 -16.92
N PHE A 121 18.48 -6.44 -16.21
CA PHE A 121 19.19 -5.65 -15.20
C PHE A 121 18.63 -5.93 -13.82
N ILE A 122 19.06 -6.99 -13.17
CA ILE A 122 18.66 -7.35 -11.81
C ILE A 122 19.90 -7.40 -10.92
N SER A 123 19.94 -6.58 -9.89
CA SER A 123 20.97 -6.67 -8.85
C SER A 123 20.46 -7.60 -7.74
N PRO A 124 21.23 -8.61 -7.32
CA PRO A 124 20.81 -9.49 -6.23
C PRO A 124 20.70 -8.70 -4.92
N HIS A 125 19.66 -8.96 -4.13
CA HIS A 125 19.54 -8.46 -2.77
C HIS A 125 20.11 -9.46 -1.73
N PRO A 126 20.57 -8.95 -0.56
CA PRO A 126 20.71 -7.54 -0.22
C PRO A 126 22.02 -6.94 -0.75
N VAL A 127 21.94 -5.76 -1.35
CA VAL A 127 23.15 -4.97 -1.66
C VAL A 127 23.60 -4.25 -0.39
N LYS A 128 24.88 -4.34 -0.06
CA LYS A 128 25.44 -3.65 1.10
C LYS A 128 25.47 -2.13 0.82
N ASN A 129 24.96 -1.33 1.75
CA ASN A 129 24.88 0.14 1.64
C ASN A 129 24.07 0.65 0.44
N GLU A 130 23.03 -0.08 0.04
CA GLU A 130 22.10 0.39 -0.98
C GLU A 130 21.37 1.64 -0.46
N LYS A 131 21.40 2.72 -1.23
CA LYS A 131 20.70 3.97 -0.90
C LYS A 131 19.24 3.91 -1.32
N PHE A 132 18.42 4.75 -0.71
CA PHE A 132 17.05 4.98 -1.16
C PHE A 132 17.07 5.48 -2.62
N GLU A 133 16.19 4.92 -3.46
CA GLU A 133 16.07 5.36 -4.85
C GLU A 133 15.36 6.71 -4.87
N ASP A 134 16.06 7.76 -5.28
CA ASP A 134 15.53 9.13 -5.27
C ASP A 134 14.57 9.37 -6.44
N LEU A 135 13.42 8.71 -6.35
CA LEU A 135 12.28 8.98 -7.21
C LEU A 135 11.44 10.09 -6.56
N SER A 136 10.96 11.03 -7.36
CA SER A 136 10.01 12.05 -6.93
C SER A 136 8.87 12.18 -7.93
N ILE A 137 7.70 12.57 -7.43
CA ILE A 137 6.52 12.85 -8.24
C ILE A 137 6.11 14.31 -8.06
N SER A 138 5.43 14.84 -9.07
CA SER A 138 4.79 16.15 -8.98
C SER A 138 3.26 16.03 -8.85
N SER A 139 2.68 14.93 -9.34
CA SER A 139 1.25 14.64 -9.28
C SER A 139 0.99 13.15 -9.24
N LEU A 140 -0.22 12.72 -8.93
CA LEU A 140 -0.68 11.32 -9.02
C LEU A 140 -1.82 11.14 -10.05
N GLY A 141 -1.83 11.95 -11.11
CA GLY A 141 -2.84 11.86 -12.17
C GLY A 141 -4.23 12.15 -11.64
N GLU A 142 -5.16 11.20 -11.78
CA GLU A 142 -6.57 11.35 -11.40
C GLU A 142 -6.83 11.14 -9.89
N HIS A 143 -5.81 10.85 -9.08
CA HIS A 143 -5.98 10.65 -7.64
C HIS A 143 -6.13 12.00 -6.91
N THR A 144 -7.08 12.09 -6.00
CA THR A 144 -7.31 13.27 -5.15
C THR A 144 -6.30 13.37 -3.99
N ARG A 145 -5.70 12.24 -3.59
CA ARG A 145 -4.66 12.15 -2.56
C ARG A 145 -3.32 11.80 -3.16
N ALA A 146 -2.25 12.45 -2.71
CA ALA A 146 -0.89 12.13 -3.14
C ALA A 146 -0.27 11.04 -2.26
N PHE A 147 0.19 9.94 -2.86
CA PHE A 147 0.99 8.94 -2.16
C PHE A 147 2.47 9.31 -2.30
N ILE A 148 3.20 9.40 -1.19
CA ILE A 148 4.64 9.67 -1.19
C ILE A 148 5.35 8.48 -0.54
N LYS A 149 6.22 7.83 -1.30
CA LYS A 149 7.07 6.75 -0.79
C LYS A 149 8.24 7.35 -0.03
N ILE A 150 8.28 7.10 1.28
CA ILE A 150 9.35 7.60 2.15
C ILE A 150 10.30 6.51 2.64
N GLU A 151 9.90 5.24 2.50
CA GLU A 151 10.68 4.10 2.94
C GLU A 151 10.58 2.95 1.93
N ASP A 152 11.65 2.17 1.78
CA ASP A 152 11.69 0.94 0.99
C ASP A 152 12.52 -0.14 1.71
N GLY A 153 12.12 -1.39 1.50
CA GLY A 153 12.78 -2.54 2.10
C GLY A 153 12.17 -2.96 3.43
N CYS A 154 12.68 -4.08 3.99
CA CYS A 154 12.18 -4.59 5.27
C CYS A 154 13.21 -5.49 5.95
N ASN A 155 13.44 -5.28 7.23
CA ASN A 155 14.36 -6.07 8.05
C ASN A 155 13.63 -7.09 8.97
N ARG A 156 12.30 -7.28 8.81
CA ARG A 156 11.49 -8.12 9.71
C ARG A 156 11.66 -9.62 9.48
N PHE A 157 11.81 -10.05 8.25
CA PHE A 157 11.90 -11.46 7.89
C PHE A 157 10.78 -12.33 8.48
N CYS A 158 9.54 -11.84 8.43
CA CYS A 158 8.37 -12.66 8.78
C CYS A 158 8.40 -13.97 7.99
N SER A 159 8.06 -15.09 8.62
CA SER A 159 8.29 -16.44 8.07
C SER A 159 7.59 -16.73 6.75
N TYR A 160 6.54 -15.97 6.42
CA TYR A 160 5.75 -16.09 5.18
C TYR A 160 6.15 -15.08 4.09
N CYS A 161 7.02 -14.10 4.41
CA CYS A 161 7.18 -12.91 3.60
C CYS A 161 8.36 -13.00 2.62
N ILE A 162 8.10 -12.71 1.35
CA ILE A 162 9.12 -12.66 0.29
C ILE A 162 9.72 -11.25 0.13
N ILE A 163 9.16 -10.25 0.77
CA ILE A 163 9.49 -8.85 0.56
C ILE A 163 10.96 -8.51 0.85
N PRO A 164 11.63 -9.03 1.90
CA PRO A 164 13.05 -8.76 2.10
C PRO A 164 13.93 -9.17 0.91
N PHE A 165 13.52 -10.21 0.16
CA PHE A 165 14.22 -10.66 -1.06
C PHE A 165 13.85 -9.84 -2.29
N ALA A 166 12.64 -9.27 -2.32
CA ALA A 166 12.18 -8.43 -3.43
C ALA A 166 12.60 -6.95 -3.29
N ARG A 167 12.74 -6.46 -2.04
CA ARG A 167 12.95 -5.03 -1.77
C ARG A 167 14.25 -4.71 -1.03
N GLY A 168 14.94 -5.72 -0.49
CA GLY A 168 16.17 -5.54 0.27
C GLY A 168 15.97 -5.00 1.69
N ARG A 169 17.03 -4.38 2.23
CA ARG A 169 17.04 -3.79 3.57
C ARG A 169 16.30 -2.46 3.60
N VAL A 170 15.93 -2.02 4.80
CA VAL A 170 15.33 -0.70 5.05
C VAL A 170 16.22 0.41 4.53
N ARG A 171 15.64 1.32 3.81
CA ARG A 171 16.23 2.56 3.27
C ARG A 171 15.20 3.66 3.34
N SER A 172 15.61 4.83 3.76
CA SER A 172 14.72 5.98 3.98
C SER A 172 15.00 7.11 3.01
N LYS A 173 13.94 7.82 2.61
CA LYS A 173 14.04 9.09 1.89
C LYS A 173 14.52 10.15 2.87
N SER A 174 15.49 10.98 2.51
CA SER A 174 15.95 12.08 3.37
C SER A 174 14.84 13.11 3.61
N ILE A 175 14.89 13.80 4.73
CA ILE A 175 13.92 14.86 5.09
C ILE A 175 13.92 15.98 4.05
N GLU A 176 15.10 16.35 3.52
CA GLU A 176 15.24 17.37 2.50
C GLU A 176 14.54 16.97 1.19
N ALA A 177 14.73 15.73 0.75
CA ALA A 177 14.06 15.22 -0.44
C ALA A 177 12.54 15.09 -0.23
N LEU A 178 12.10 14.68 0.97
CA LEU A 178 10.68 14.64 1.34
C LEU A 178 10.07 16.05 1.28
N LYS A 179 10.70 17.04 1.92
CA LYS A 179 10.24 18.43 1.94
C LYS A 179 10.10 19.00 0.53
N ALA A 180 11.11 18.80 -0.31
CA ALA A 180 11.09 19.29 -1.70
C ALA A 180 10.00 18.61 -2.55
N GLU A 181 9.68 17.36 -2.28
CA GLU A 181 8.61 16.66 -2.99
C GLU A 181 7.22 17.09 -2.51
N VAL A 182 7.02 17.22 -1.20
CA VAL A 182 5.74 17.67 -0.62
C VAL A 182 5.40 19.09 -1.07
N GLU A 183 6.39 19.98 -1.17
CA GLU A 183 6.21 21.34 -1.71
C GLU A 183 5.67 21.30 -3.16
N LYS A 184 6.21 20.44 -4.03
CA LYS A 184 5.69 20.25 -5.39
C LYS A 184 4.25 19.74 -5.40
N ILE A 185 3.94 18.79 -4.53
CA ILE A 185 2.60 18.21 -4.39
C ILE A 185 1.60 19.29 -3.92
N ALA A 186 1.95 20.09 -2.91
CA ALA A 186 1.14 21.20 -2.42
C ALA A 186 0.89 22.24 -3.51
N ASN A 187 1.95 22.64 -4.25
CA ASN A 187 1.84 23.59 -5.37
C ASN A 187 0.96 23.08 -6.53
N ASN A 188 0.77 21.78 -6.65
CA ASN A 188 -0.17 21.17 -7.60
C ASN A 188 -1.60 20.98 -7.02
N GLY A 189 -1.90 21.54 -5.86
CA GLY A 189 -3.23 21.63 -5.28
C GLY A 189 -3.71 20.39 -4.52
N TYR A 190 -2.81 19.45 -4.20
CA TYR A 190 -3.18 18.31 -3.36
C TYR A 190 -3.34 18.73 -1.90
N LEU A 191 -4.48 18.42 -1.31
CA LEU A 191 -4.80 18.73 0.08
C LEU A 191 -4.43 17.61 1.06
N GLU A 192 -4.36 16.36 0.60
CA GLU A 192 -4.02 15.19 1.43
C GLU A 192 -2.81 14.43 0.90
N VAL A 193 -1.84 14.19 1.79
CA VAL A 193 -0.66 13.36 1.56
C VAL A 193 -0.79 12.07 2.36
N VAL A 194 -0.55 10.93 1.72
CA VAL A 194 -0.46 9.61 2.36
C VAL A 194 0.99 9.15 2.29
N LEU A 195 1.66 9.08 3.43
CA LEU A 195 3.01 8.54 3.53
C LEU A 195 2.96 7.01 3.41
N VAL A 196 3.74 6.46 2.48
CA VAL A 196 3.77 5.02 2.22
C VAL A 196 5.19 4.47 2.24
N GLY A 197 5.31 3.20 2.62
CA GLY A 197 6.55 2.45 2.63
C GLY A 197 6.26 0.96 2.56
N ILE A 198 7.30 0.16 2.48
CA ILE A 198 7.24 -1.30 2.58
C ILE A 198 7.14 -1.73 4.05
N ASN A 199 7.92 -1.10 4.90
CA ASN A 199 7.82 -1.14 6.35
C ASN A 199 7.90 0.28 6.90
N LEU A 200 6.83 1.04 6.67
CA LEU A 200 6.76 2.47 6.95
C LEU A 200 7.21 2.84 8.37
N SER A 201 6.96 1.97 9.35
CA SER A 201 7.39 2.15 10.74
C SER A 201 8.90 2.16 10.92
N ALA A 202 9.66 1.64 9.95
CA ALA A 202 11.12 1.62 10.00
C ALA A 202 11.76 2.86 9.36
N TYR A 203 10.95 3.83 8.90
CA TYR A 203 11.46 5.07 8.34
C TYR A 203 12.44 5.76 9.28
N GLY A 204 13.56 6.22 8.73
CA GLY A 204 14.58 7.01 9.43
C GLY A 204 15.54 6.21 10.31
N GLN A 205 15.33 4.88 10.51
CA GLN A 205 16.22 4.06 11.35
C GLN A 205 17.66 4.02 10.82
N ASP A 206 17.85 4.16 9.52
CA ASP A 206 19.15 4.23 8.86
C ASP A 206 19.78 5.63 8.89
N GLU A 207 19.01 6.66 9.27
CA GLU A 207 19.41 8.07 9.28
C GLU A 207 19.33 8.71 10.67
N GLY A 208 18.99 7.92 11.72
CA GLY A 208 18.82 8.43 13.10
C GLY A 208 17.54 9.24 13.30
N LEU A 209 16.56 9.06 12.41
CA LEU A 209 15.23 9.67 12.41
C LEU A 209 14.16 8.62 12.72
N ASN A 210 12.90 9.05 12.78
CA ASN A 210 11.74 8.18 12.92
C ASN A 210 10.52 8.70 12.13
N LEU A 211 9.46 7.92 12.11
CA LEU A 211 8.25 8.22 11.33
C LEU A 211 7.59 9.56 11.73
N ALA A 212 7.65 9.96 13.00
CA ALA A 212 7.08 11.24 13.42
C ALA A 212 7.83 12.43 12.80
N ASP A 213 9.15 12.32 12.58
CA ASP A 213 9.93 13.38 11.91
C ASP A 213 9.43 13.62 10.48
N ALA A 214 9.09 12.54 9.76
CA ALA A 214 8.50 12.65 8.44
C ALA A 214 7.09 13.27 8.47
N VAL A 215 6.24 12.85 9.42
CA VAL A 215 4.89 13.41 9.58
C VAL A 215 4.94 14.89 9.92
N GLU A 216 5.81 15.31 10.85
CA GLU A 216 6.01 16.70 11.23
C GLU A 216 6.48 17.54 10.05
N CYS A 217 7.43 17.04 9.26
CA CYS A 217 7.91 17.69 8.04
C CYS A 217 6.76 17.96 7.06
N VAL A 218 5.90 16.95 6.82
CA VAL A 218 4.76 17.09 5.88
C VAL A 218 3.66 17.98 6.45
N CYS A 219 3.37 17.89 7.75
CA CYS A 219 2.40 18.75 8.42
C CYS A 219 2.79 20.23 8.43
N ALA A 220 4.10 20.53 8.43
CA ALA A 220 4.60 21.89 8.36
C ALA A 220 4.42 22.55 6.97
N GLN A 221 4.15 21.75 5.92
CA GLN A 221 3.99 22.27 4.57
C GLN A 221 2.67 23.04 4.42
N GLU A 222 2.75 24.28 3.94
CA GLU A 222 1.58 25.06 3.56
C GLU A 222 0.88 24.45 2.34
N GLY A 223 -0.44 24.54 2.29
CA GLY A 223 -1.27 23.94 1.23
C GLY A 223 -1.64 22.47 1.47
N ILE A 224 -0.92 21.74 2.35
CA ILE A 224 -1.35 20.41 2.81
C ILE A 224 -2.26 20.57 4.03
N GLU A 225 -3.44 19.97 3.99
CA GLU A 225 -4.46 20.02 5.04
C GLU A 225 -4.56 18.70 5.83
N ARG A 226 -4.13 17.59 5.21
CA ARG A 226 -4.22 16.24 5.79
C ARG A 226 -2.96 15.42 5.53
N VAL A 227 -2.50 14.74 6.57
CA VAL A 227 -1.38 13.79 6.50
C VAL A 227 -1.84 12.44 7.06
N ARG A 228 -1.73 11.39 6.26
CA ARG A 228 -2.15 10.04 6.59
C ARG A 228 -0.99 9.07 6.46
N LEU A 229 -1.00 8.02 7.28
CA LEU A 229 -0.06 6.91 7.17
C LEU A 229 -0.62 5.77 6.33
N GLY A 230 0.26 5.06 5.65
CA GLY A 230 0.01 3.70 5.16
C GLY A 230 0.01 2.69 6.31
N SER A 231 0.31 1.42 6.00
CA SER A 231 0.38 0.37 7.01
C SER A 231 1.60 0.54 7.92
N VAL A 232 1.41 0.37 9.21
CA VAL A 232 2.45 0.47 10.23
C VAL A 232 2.52 -0.81 11.07
N GLU A 233 3.72 -1.12 11.54
CA GLU A 233 3.96 -2.21 12.46
C GLU A 233 3.63 -1.77 13.89
N PRO A 234 2.90 -2.59 14.67
CA PRO A 234 2.39 -2.20 15.99
C PRO A 234 3.48 -1.72 16.95
N GLU A 235 4.56 -2.45 17.09
CA GLU A 235 5.61 -2.19 18.07
C GLU A 235 6.40 -0.89 17.84
N GLN A 236 6.21 -0.23 16.71
CA GLN A 236 6.77 1.10 16.46
C GLN A 236 5.80 2.24 16.85
N MET A 237 4.57 1.88 17.23
CA MET A 237 3.55 2.82 17.69
C MET A 237 3.56 2.92 19.22
N ASP A 238 4.72 3.28 19.77
CA ASP A 238 4.87 3.52 21.20
C ASP A 238 4.20 4.83 21.66
N GLU A 239 4.10 5.03 22.97
CA GLU A 239 3.42 6.21 23.53
C GLU A 239 4.08 7.54 23.11
N PRO A 240 5.41 7.69 23.06
CA PRO A 240 6.06 8.88 22.51
C PRO A 240 5.68 9.16 21.05
N MET A 241 5.68 8.14 20.19
CA MET A 241 5.28 8.26 18.79
C MET A 241 3.83 8.73 18.67
N ILE A 242 2.90 8.09 19.39
CA ILE A 242 1.47 8.43 19.41
C ILE A 242 1.26 9.88 19.84
N LYS A 243 1.95 10.35 20.89
CA LYS A 243 1.86 11.74 21.36
C LYS A 243 2.38 12.76 20.33
N ARG A 244 3.48 12.45 19.65
CA ARG A 244 4.01 13.35 18.60
C ARG A 244 3.04 13.45 17.41
N LEU A 245 2.44 12.34 16.99
CA LEU A 245 1.42 12.34 15.93
C LEU A 245 0.18 13.13 16.35
N ALA A 246 -0.28 12.98 17.58
CA ALA A 246 -1.44 13.71 18.11
C ALA A 246 -1.21 15.22 18.24
N ALA A 247 0.03 15.66 18.39
CA ALA A 247 0.38 17.07 18.40
C ALA A 247 0.25 17.73 17.01
N GLN A 248 0.03 16.96 15.94
CA GLN A 248 -0.08 17.48 14.57
C GLN A 248 -1.56 17.64 14.16
N PRO A 249 -2.09 18.89 14.04
CA PRO A 249 -3.51 19.11 13.73
C PRO A 249 -3.95 18.58 12.35
N LYS A 250 -3.00 18.46 11.40
CA LYS A 250 -3.24 17.94 10.05
C LYS A 250 -3.18 16.41 10.00
N PHE A 251 -2.73 15.76 11.07
CA PHE A 251 -2.65 14.30 11.10
C PHE A 251 -4.04 13.66 11.09
N CYS A 252 -4.21 12.63 10.31
CA CYS A 252 -5.46 11.87 10.19
C CYS A 252 -5.45 10.70 11.18
N PRO A 253 -6.40 10.62 12.15
CA PRO A 253 -6.42 9.60 13.19
C PRO A 253 -6.95 8.26 12.64
N GLN A 254 -6.34 7.77 11.59
CA GLN A 254 -6.59 6.46 10.98
C GLN A 254 -5.30 5.66 11.00
N PHE A 255 -5.34 4.49 11.60
CA PHE A 255 -4.20 3.61 11.77
C PHE A 255 -4.48 2.25 11.14
N HIS A 256 -3.68 1.87 10.16
CA HIS A 256 -3.66 0.49 9.68
C HIS A 256 -2.52 -0.24 10.38
N LEU A 257 -2.84 -0.94 11.48
CA LEU A 257 -1.89 -1.69 12.30
C LEU A 257 -1.86 -3.15 11.85
N SER A 258 -0.71 -3.65 11.40
CA SER A 258 -0.54 -5.00 10.86
C SER A 258 -0.64 -6.06 11.96
N LEU A 259 -1.83 -6.63 12.23
CA LEU A 259 -2.04 -7.68 13.24
C LEU A 259 -1.58 -9.06 12.75
N GLN A 260 -1.97 -9.45 11.57
CA GLN A 260 -1.77 -10.75 10.91
C GLN A 260 -2.48 -11.93 11.57
N SER A 261 -2.51 -12.07 12.88
CA SER A 261 -3.28 -13.07 13.65
C SER A 261 -3.59 -12.56 15.07
N GLY A 262 -4.74 -12.88 15.61
CA GLY A 262 -5.11 -12.63 16.99
C GLY A 262 -4.72 -13.77 17.95
N CYS A 263 -3.79 -14.65 17.58
CA CYS A 263 -3.32 -15.76 18.41
C CYS A 263 -1.79 -15.72 18.54
N ASP A 264 -1.28 -15.72 19.76
CA ASP A 264 0.16 -15.60 20.06
C ASP A 264 0.97 -16.77 19.50
N ASN A 265 0.45 -18.00 19.50
CA ASN A 265 1.11 -19.14 18.90
C ASN A 265 1.34 -18.91 17.39
N THR A 266 0.32 -18.42 16.69
CA THR A 266 0.39 -18.12 15.26
C THR A 266 1.31 -16.94 14.99
N LEU A 267 1.26 -15.86 15.78
CA LEU A 267 2.15 -14.71 15.69
C LEU A 267 3.62 -15.14 15.83
N LYS A 268 3.91 -15.99 16.82
CA LYS A 268 5.26 -16.56 17.02
C LYS A 268 5.71 -17.40 15.82
N ALA A 269 4.83 -18.24 15.27
CA ALA A 269 5.13 -19.04 14.08
C ALA A 269 5.34 -18.17 12.83
N MET A 270 4.67 -17.02 12.75
CA MET A 270 4.84 -16.00 11.72
C MET A 270 6.13 -15.18 11.88
N ASN A 271 6.88 -15.35 12.97
CA ASN A 271 8.03 -14.53 13.35
C ASN A 271 7.64 -13.05 13.52
N ARG A 272 6.49 -12.80 14.21
CA ARG A 272 6.08 -11.45 14.63
C ARG A 272 6.75 -11.09 15.95
N HIS A 273 7.02 -9.80 16.16
CA HIS A 273 7.77 -9.30 17.29
C HIS A 273 6.90 -8.59 18.33
N TYR A 274 5.64 -8.93 18.38
CA TYR A 274 4.64 -8.50 19.36
C TYR A 274 3.68 -9.66 19.65
N ASP A 275 2.99 -9.58 20.77
CA ASP A 275 1.89 -10.45 21.16
C ASP A 275 0.55 -9.70 21.18
N THR A 276 -0.52 -10.42 21.46
CA THR A 276 -1.88 -9.86 21.51
C THR A 276 -2.06 -8.85 22.65
N ALA A 277 -1.36 -8.99 23.76
CA ALA A 277 -1.43 -8.07 24.89
C ALA A 277 -0.75 -6.74 24.56
N GLU A 278 0.42 -6.77 23.95
CA GLU A 278 1.13 -5.58 23.45
C GLU A 278 0.30 -4.85 22.39
N TYR A 279 -0.29 -5.60 21.45
CA TYR A 279 -1.18 -5.03 20.43
C TYR A 279 -2.38 -4.32 21.05
N SER A 280 -3.05 -4.95 22.02
CA SER A 280 -4.20 -4.36 22.75
C SER A 280 -3.82 -3.08 23.47
N LYS A 281 -2.64 -3.03 24.08
CA LYS A 281 -2.12 -1.84 24.75
C LYS A 281 -1.93 -0.69 23.76
N ILE A 282 -1.36 -0.96 22.59
CA ILE A 282 -1.17 0.05 21.53
C ILE A 282 -2.53 0.58 21.04
N VAL A 283 -3.49 -0.30 20.76
CA VAL A 283 -4.86 0.07 20.37
C VAL A 283 -5.50 0.98 21.44
N SER A 284 -5.36 0.62 22.71
CA SER A 284 -5.90 1.41 23.83
C SER A 284 -5.24 2.78 23.91
N ASN A 285 -3.92 2.86 23.75
CA ASN A 285 -3.19 4.14 23.76
C ASN A 285 -3.64 5.06 22.62
N ILE A 286 -3.83 4.51 21.41
CA ILE A 286 -4.33 5.29 20.26
C ILE A 286 -5.73 5.82 20.55
N ARG A 287 -6.66 4.97 21.00
CA ARG A 287 -8.05 5.35 21.30
C ARG A 287 -8.18 6.37 22.43
N ASN A 288 -7.28 6.31 23.40
CA ASN A 288 -7.24 7.27 24.51
C ASN A 288 -6.61 8.62 24.11
N THR A 289 -5.83 8.65 23.04
CA THR A 289 -5.10 9.85 22.61
C THR A 289 -5.83 10.59 21.49
N PHE A 290 -6.50 9.86 20.60
CA PHE A 290 -7.19 10.44 19.45
C PHE A 290 -8.69 10.27 19.57
N ASP A 291 -9.42 11.38 19.60
CA ASP A 291 -10.87 11.35 19.49
C ASP A 291 -11.29 10.79 18.11
N ASN A 292 -12.30 9.92 18.11
CA ASN A 292 -12.85 9.31 16.90
C ASN A 292 -11.80 8.67 15.97
N SER A 293 -10.78 7.99 16.54
CA SER A 293 -9.80 7.25 15.75
C SER A 293 -10.38 6.00 15.10
N SER A 294 -9.90 5.64 13.91
CA SER A 294 -10.18 4.34 13.30
C SER A 294 -8.94 3.45 13.27
N ILE A 295 -9.12 2.20 13.65
CA ILE A 295 -8.06 1.18 13.57
C ILE A 295 -8.51 0.11 12.59
N THR A 296 -7.69 -0.11 11.57
CA THR A 296 -7.89 -1.14 10.55
C THR A 296 -6.72 -2.11 10.56
N THR A 297 -6.93 -3.33 10.07
CA THR A 297 -5.87 -4.33 10.08
C THR A 297 -6.03 -5.36 8.97
N ASP A 298 -4.98 -6.16 8.81
CA ASP A 298 -4.94 -7.38 8.00
C ASP A 298 -4.95 -8.60 8.93
N VAL A 299 -5.75 -9.63 8.59
CA VAL A 299 -5.77 -10.93 9.28
C VAL A 299 -5.61 -12.04 8.26
N MET A 300 -4.61 -12.88 8.49
CA MET A 300 -4.31 -14.06 7.69
C MET A 300 -4.87 -15.29 8.41
N VAL A 301 -5.66 -16.09 7.71
CA VAL A 301 -6.23 -17.33 8.23
C VAL A 301 -5.64 -18.56 7.57
N GLY A 302 -5.61 -19.69 8.28
CA GLY A 302 -5.09 -20.95 7.77
C GLY A 302 -3.57 -20.91 7.56
N PHE A 303 -2.85 -20.22 8.43
CA PHE A 303 -1.39 -20.25 8.46
C PHE A 303 -0.88 -21.67 8.76
N ALA A 304 0.34 -22.00 8.31
CA ALA A 304 0.89 -23.33 8.55
C ALA A 304 0.96 -23.66 10.06
N GLY A 305 0.30 -24.72 10.47
CA GLY A 305 0.22 -25.15 11.87
C GLY A 305 -0.88 -24.50 12.71
N GLU A 306 -1.66 -23.58 12.17
CA GLU A 306 -2.79 -22.95 12.88
C GLU A 306 -3.85 -24.00 13.23
N THR A 307 -4.04 -24.27 14.52
CA THR A 307 -5.08 -25.20 15.01
C THR A 307 -6.46 -24.54 14.97
N GLU A 308 -7.50 -25.33 15.29
CA GLU A 308 -8.86 -24.79 15.44
C GLU A 308 -8.97 -23.86 16.64
N ASP A 309 -8.28 -24.18 17.74
CA ASP A 309 -8.25 -23.34 18.94
C ASP A 309 -7.47 -22.02 18.69
N ASP A 310 -6.38 -22.06 17.90
CA ASP A 310 -5.65 -20.85 17.50
C ASP A 310 -6.54 -19.94 16.63
N PHE A 311 -7.32 -20.52 15.71
CA PHE A 311 -8.25 -19.77 14.88
C PHE A 311 -9.36 -19.12 15.71
N LYS A 312 -9.96 -19.87 16.65
CA LYS A 312 -10.97 -19.32 17.58
C LYS A 312 -10.42 -18.19 18.44
N ALA A 313 -9.21 -18.37 19.00
CA ALA A 313 -8.54 -17.33 19.77
C ALA A 313 -8.33 -16.06 18.91
N SER A 314 -7.96 -16.23 17.62
CA SER A 314 -7.83 -15.11 16.70
C SER A 314 -9.16 -14.42 16.42
N MET A 315 -10.26 -15.15 16.26
CA MET A 315 -11.60 -14.59 16.09
C MET A 315 -12.04 -13.80 17.32
N ASP A 316 -11.85 -14.36 18.53
CA ASP A 316 -12.21 -13.71 19.79
C ASP A 316 -11.43 -12.41 19.98
N PHE A 317 -10.12 -12.41 19.68
CA PHE A 317 -9.29 -11.23 19.75
C PHE A 317 -9.75 -10.14 18.78
N VAL A 318 -10.03 -10.50 17.52
CA VAL A 318 -10.53 -9.56 16.48
C VAL A 318 -11.86 -8.94 16.93
N LYS A 319 -12.78 -9.76 17.44
CA LYS A 319 -14.07 -9.31 17.98
C LYS A 319 -13.90 -8.34 19.14
N GLN A 320 -13.07 -8.69 20.12
CA GLN A 320 -12.82 -7.86 21.31
C GLN A 320 -12.15 -6.52 20.96
N THR A 321 -11.26 -6.54 19.98
CA THR A 321 -10.54 -5.32 19.56
C THR A 321 -11.49 -4.33 18.86
N GLY A 322 -12.53 -4.77 18.15
CA GLY A 322 -13.51 -3.90 17.49
C GLY A 322 -12.87 -2.99 16.44
N PHE A 323 -12.32 -3.60 15.38
CA PHE A 323 -11.70 -2.87 14.27
C PHE A 323 -12.73 -2.14 13.42
N ALA A 324 -12.35 -0.97 12.92
CA ALA A 324 -13.14 -0.23 11.93
C ALA A 324 -13.23 -0.97 10.59
N LYS A 325 -12.18 -1.71 10.21
CA LYS A 325 -12.17 -2.60 9.04
C LYS A 325 -11.05 -3.63 9.19
N VAL A 326 -11.32 -4.87 8.78
CA VAL A 326 -10.32 -5.93 8.71
C VAL A 326 -10.29 -6.49 7.29
N HIS A 327 -9.09 -6.63 6.74
CA HIS A 327 -8.88 -7.35 5.49
C HIS A 327 -8.50 -8.79 5.82
N VAL A 328 -9.40 -9.71 5.49
CA VAL A 328 -9.20 -11.14 5.71
C VAL A 328 -8.71 -11.81 4.44
N PHE A 329 -7.66 -12.60 4.55
CA PHE A 329 -7.16 -13.39 3.44
C PHE A 329 -6.59 -14.74 3.89
N PRO A 330 -6.78 -15.79 3.09
CA PRO A 330 -6.18 -17.10 3.37
C PRO A 330 -4.68 -17.06 3.13
N TYR A 331 -3.92 -17.75 3.97
CA TYR A 331 -2.47 -17.90 3.79
C TYR A 331 -2.14 -18.49 2.41
N SER A 332 -1.32 -17.75 1.67
CA SER A 332 -0.81 -18.14 0.35
C SER A 332 0.65 -18.57 0.49
N ARG A 333 0.94 -19.85 0.26
CA ARG A 333 2.31 -20.37 0.25
C ARG A 333 3.18 -19.61 -0.73
N ARG A 334 4.35 -19.21 -0.27
CA ARG A 334 5.29 -18.44 -1.06
C ARG A 334 6.63 -19.14 -1.17
N LYS A 335 6.95 -19.70 -2.33
CA LYS A 335 8.19 -20.44 -2.58
C LYS A 335 9.41 -19.60 -2.16
N GLY A 336 10.30 -20.19 -1.38
CA GLY A 336 11.51 -19.56 -0.87
C GLY A 336 11.38 -18.97 0.53
N THR A 337 10.16 -18.90 1.09
CA THR A 337 9.94 -18.47 2.48
C THR A 337 10.06 -19.64 3.47
N VAL A 338 10.26 -19.31 4.75
CA VAL A 338 10.34 -20.30 5.82
C VAL A 338 9.01 -21.06 5.95
N ALA A 339 7.89 -20.33 5.96
CA ALA A 339 6.55 -20.90 6.11
C ALA A 339 6.14 -21.80 4.92
N ASP A 340 6.72 -21.61 3.73
CA ASP A 340 6.49 -22.52 2.60
C ASP A 340 6.96 -23.94 2.89
N LYS A 341 8.02 -24.10 3.69
CA LYS A 341 8.62 -25.37 4.06
C LYS A 341 8.02 -25.97 5.34
N ALA A 342 7.16 -25.24 6.04
CA ALA A 342 6.55 -25.72 7.27
C ALA A 342 5.70 -26.99 7.02
N PRO A 343 5.77 -28.01 7.89
CA PRO A 343 5.15 -29.32 7.63
C PRO A 343 3.62 -29.27 7.66
N ASN A 344 3.02 -28.57 8.60
CA ASN A 344 1.57 -28.63 8.86
C ASN A 344 0.79 -27.61 8.03
N GLN A 345 0.84 -27.72 6.72
CA GLN A 345 0.07 -26.85 5.81
C GLN A 345 -1.43 -27.14 5.91
N ILE A 346 -2.21 -26.08 6.07
CA ILE A 346 -3.68 -26.19 6.16
C ILE A 346 -4.28 -26.42 4.76
N ALA A 347 -5.26 -27.29 4.67
CA ALA A 347 -5.95 -27.61 3.42
C ALA A 347 -6.72 -26.39 2.86
N PRO A 348 -6.81 -26.22 1.52
CA PRO A 348 -7.46 -25.07 0.91
C PRO A 348 -8.89 -24.83 1.36
N ASN A 349 -9.70 -25.90 1.45
CA ASN A 349 -11.08 -25.83 1.90
C ASN A 349 -11.24 -25.32 3.33
N ILE A 350 -10.31 -25.68 4.25
CA ILE A 350 -10.31 -25.16 5.63
C ILE A 350 -9.95 -23.67 5.64
N LYS A 351 -8.98 -23.27 4.81
CA LYS A 351 -8.63 -21.84 4.67
C LYS A 351 -9.81 -21.00 4.17
N GLU A 352 -10.53 -21.51 3.17
CA GLU A 352 -11.72 -20.86 2.61
C GLU A 352 -12.83 -20.75 3.65
N GLN A 353 -13.07 -21.83 4.42
CA GLN A 353 -14.04 -21.83 5.52
C GLN A 353 -13.67 -20.78 6.57
N ARG A 354 -12.42 -20.79 7.07
CA ARG A 354 -11.95 -19.83 8.06
C ARG A 354 -12.01 -18.38 7.55
N ALA A 355 -11.70 -18.17 6.27
CA ALA A 355 -11.81 -16.85 5.66
C ALA A 355 -13.26 -16.34 5.60
N LYS A 356 -14.22 -17.25 5.36
CA LYS A 356 -15.65 -16.94 5.37
C LYS A 356 -16.11 -16.59 6.80
N GLU A 357 -15.81 -17.44 7.79
CA GLU A 357 -16.22 -17.22 9.19
C GLU A 357 -15.63 -15.91 9.76
N MET A 358 -14.33 -15.66 9.55
CA MET A 358 -13.71 -14.38 9.93
C MET A 358 -14.32 -13.22 9.16
N GLY A 359 -14.67 -13.40 7.87
CA GLY A 359 -15.32 -12.40 7.03
C GLY A 359 -16.68 -11.98 7.56
N GLU A 360 -17.50 -12.92 8.03
CA GLU A 360 -18.80 -12.65 8.65
C GLU A 360 -18.64 -11.85 9.97
N LEU A 361 -17.69 -12.26 10.83
CA LEU A 361 -17.39 -11.54 12.08
C LEU A 361 -16.97 -10.08 11.83
N VAL A 362 -16.06 -9.85 10.88
CA VAL A 362 -15.53 -8.49 10.63
C VAL A 362 -16.53 -7.58 9.91
N ALA A 363 -17.52 -8.15 9.22
CA ALA A 363 -18.63 -7.38 8.67
C ALA A 363 -19.51 -6.78 9.77
N GLU A 364 -19.76 -7.54 10.84
CA GLU A 364 -20.47 -7.04 12.03
C GLU A 364 -19.70 -5.89 12.68
N SER A 365 -18.38 -6.07 12.93
CA SER A 365 -17.52 -5.02 13.50
C SER A 365 -17.49 -3.75 12.65
N ARG A 366 -17.50 -3.91 11.32
CA ARG A 366 -17.57 -2.81 10.35
C ARG A 366 -18.87 -2.02 10.51
N ALA A 367 -20.01 -2.71 10.54
CA ALA A 367 -21.32 -2.09 10.71
C ALA A 367 -21.45 -1.35 12.06
N GLU A 368 -20.92 -1.94 13.13
CA GLU A 368 -20.89 -1.29 14.46
C GLU A 368 -20.04 -0.01 14.41
N PHE A 369 -18.85 -0.04 13.84
CA PHE A 369 -18.02 1.15 13.70
C PHE A 369 -18.73 2.25 12.91
N LEU A 370 -19.35 1.93 11.77
CA LEU A 370 -20.06 2.93 10.95
C LEU A 370 -21.24 3.56 11.71
N LYS A 371 -21.94 2.80 12.53
CA LYS A 371 -23.01 3.33 13.38
C LYS A 371 -22.52 4.37 14.39
N THR A 372 -21.30 4.23 14.89
CA THR A 372 -20.71 5.24 15.82
C THR A 372 -20.47 6.59 15.15
N GLN A 373 -20.40 6.64 13.83
CA GLN A 373 -20.18 7.88 13.08
C GLN A 373 -21.47 8.67 12.85
N VAL A 374 -22.63 8.03 12.98
CA VAL A 374 -23.93 8.69 12.75
C VAL A 374 -24.16 9.79 13.78
N GLY A 375 -24.58 10.96 13.30
CA GLY A 375 -24.80 12.14 14.12
C GLY A 375 -23.57 13.04 14.27
N LEU A 376 -22.37 12.60 13.88
CA LEU A 376 -21.18 13.46 13.88
C LEU A 376 -21.19 14.42 12.69
N THR A 377 -20.52 15.56 12.85
CA THR A 377 -20.16 16.45 11.76
C THR A 377 -18.67 16.35 11.54
N GLU A 378 -18.29 15.89 10.35
CA GLU A 378 -16.91 15.58 10.00
C GLU A 378 -16.47 16.33 8.75
N SER A 379 -15.19 16.67 8.69
CA SER A 379 -14.61 17.17 7.44
C SER A 379 -14.38 16.00 6.49
N VAL A 380 -14.89 16.10 5.25
CA VAL A 380 -14.81 15.06 4.21
C VAL A 380 -14.05 15.61 3.02
N LEU A 381 -12.97 14.92 2.60
CA LEU A 381 -12.33 15.18 1.31
C LEU A 381 -13.13 14.45 0.23
N ILE A 382 -13.76 15.20 -0.67
CA ILE A 382 -14.54 14.66 -1.78
C ILE A 382 -13.58 14.20 -2.89
N GLU A 383 -13.71 12.95 -3.32
CA GLU A 383 -12.80 12.37 -4.32
C GLU A 383 -13.41 12.34 -5.72
N GLN A 384 -14.68 12.00 -5.82
CA GLN A 384 -15.34 11.85 -7.12
C GLN A 384 -16.85 12.00 -7.03
N LEU A 385 -17.45 12.34 -8.17
CA LEU A 385 -18.88 12.23 -8.39
C LEU A 385 -19.18 10.94 -9.16
N ARG A 386 -19.99 10.06 -8.60
CA ARG A 386 -20.33 8.77 -9.22
C ARG A 386 -21.77 8.39 -8.92
N HIS A 387 -22.53 8.04 -9.96
CA HIS A 387 -23.93 7.59 -9.85
C HIS A 387 -24.85 8.54 -9.07
N GLY A 388 -24.62 9.88 -9.14
CA GLY A 388 -25.38 10.87 -8.41
C GLY A 388 -25.00 11.03 -6.93
N TYR A 389 -23.85 10.50 -6.54
CA TYR A 389 -23.26 10.69 -5.22
C TYR A 389 -21.87 11.31 -5.31
N LEU A 390 -21.62 12.31 -4.47
CA LEU A 390 -20.26 12.68 -4.12
C LEU A 390 -19.73 11.66 -3.13
N GLU A 391 -18.62 11.04 -3.46
CA GLU A 391 -17.94 10.05 -2.62
C GLU A 391 -16.66 10.67 -2.03
N GLY A 392 -16.45 10.50 -0.73
CA GLY A 392 -15.26 11.03 -0.07
C GLY A 392 -14.97 10.34 1.26
N TYR A 393 -13.94 10.83 1.95
CA TYR A 393 -13.48 10.23 3.20
C TYR A 393 -13.26 11.29 4.29
N THR A 394 -13.67 10.94 5.51
CA THR A 394 -13.36 11.71 6.72
C THR A 394 -11.87 11.61 7.08
N LYS A 395 -11.43 12.39 8.11
CA LYS A 395 -10.06 12.23 8.65
C LYS A 395 -9.78 10.82 9.16
N ASN A 396 -10.75 10.16 9.80
CA ASN A 396 -10.60 8.78 10.28
C ASN A 396 -10.87 7.71 9.20
N TYR A 397 -10.96 8.12 7.92
CA TYR A 397 -11.14 7.27 6.77
C TYR A 397 -12.50 6.55 6.69
N THR A 398 -13.53 7.11 7.30
CA THR A 398 -14.91 6.67 7.08
C THR A 398 -15.35 7.10 5.69
N PRO A 399 -15.79 6.17 4.81
CA PRO A 399 -16.36 6.53 3.51
C PRO A 399 -17.70 7.22 3.71
N VAL A 400 -17.92 8.32 3.00
CA VAL A 400 -19.16 9.09 3.05
C VAL A 400 -19.67 9.34 1.65
N HIS A 401 -20.96 9.05 1.45
CA HIS A 401 -21.69 9.35 0.23
C HIS A 401 -22.69 10.50 0.49
N ILE A 402 -22.73 11.44 -0.40
CA ILE A 402 -23.58 12.64 -0.32
C ILE A 402 -24.39 12.71 -1.61
N ILE A 403 -25.71 12.78 -1.52
CA ILE A 403 -26.56 12.96 -2.70
C ILE A 403 -26.32 14.39 -3.22
N SER A 404 -25.69 14.49 -4.38
CA SER A 404 -25.37 15.75 -5.06
C SER A 404 -24.94 15.48 -6.50
N ASP A 405 -25.11 16.48 -7.36
CA ASP A 405 -24.60 16.54 -8.73
C ASP A 405 -23.54 17.64 -8.92
N ASP A 406 -23.13 18.28 -7.84
CA ASP A 406 -22.14 19.36 -7.85
C ASP A 406 -20.70 18.82 -7.92
N GLU A 407 -20.21 18.57 -9.13
CA GLU A 407 -18.85 18.08 -9.38
C GLU A 407 -17.76 19.09 -8.94
N SER A 408 -18.10 20.37 -8.72
CA SER A 408 -17.13 21.39 -8.29
C SER A 408 -16.58 21.14 -6.89
N LEU A 409 -17.24 20.31 -6.09
CA LEU A 409 -16.79 19.91 -4.77
C LEU A 409 -15.71 18.81 -4.81
N CYS A 410 -15.48 18.15 -5.94
CA CYS A 410 -14.42 17.17 -6.07
C CYS A 410 -13.05 17.83 -5.84
N GLY A 411 -12.21 17.19 -5.02
CA GLY A 411 -10.92 17.72 -4.60
C GLY A 411 -10.98 18.69 -3.41
N GLN A 412 -12.18 19.05 -2.93
CA GLN A 412 -12.37 19.95 -1.79
C GLN A 412 -12.64 19.19 -0.49
N ILE A 413 -12.31 19.85 0.63
CA ILE A 413 -12.67 19.40 1.98
C ILE A 413 -13.91 20.18 2.42
N VAL A 414 -15.01 19.49 2.66
CA VAL A 414 -16.28 20.05 3.10
C VAL A 414 -16.74 19.45 4.42
N ASN A 415 -17.51 20.23 5.20
CA ASN A 415 -18.11 19.71 6.42
C ASN A 415 -19.39 18.97 6.08
N VAL A 416 -19.54 17.77 6.63
CA VAL A 416 -20.65 16.86 6.36
C VAL A 416 -21.25 16.34 7.65
N LYS A 417 -22.56 16.49 7.81
CA LYS A 417 -23.34 15.84 8.85
C LYS A 417 -23.65 14.43 8.43
N ILE A 418 -23.15 13.43 9.16
CA ILE A 418 -23.42 12.01 8.91
C ILE A 418 -24.82 11.67 9.40
N THR A 419 -25.65 11.14 8.49
CA THR A 419 -27.10 10.94 8.75
C THR A 419 -27.49 9.49 8.93
N SER A 420 -26.83 8.55 8.24
CA SER A 420 -27.07 7.11 8.39
C SER A 420 -25.77 6.32 8.11
N ALA A 421 -25.78 5.07 8.56
CA ALA A 421 -24.75 4.08 8.24
C ALA A 421 -25.37 2.98 7.38
N GLU A 422 -24.69 2.67 6.29
CA GLU A 422 -24.98 1.56 5.38
C GLU A 422 -23.94 0.44 5.59
N ASP A 423 -23.94 -0.60 4.76
CA ASP A 423 -23.05 -1.76 4.94
C ASP A 423 -21.55 -1.39 4.95
N ASP A 424 -21.11 -0.53 4.03
CA ASP A 424 -19.70 -0.19 3.83
C ASP A 424 -19.38 1.31 3.90
N TYR A 425 -20.38 2.18 3.98
CA TYR A 425 -20.24 3.63 3.98
C TYR A 425 -21.31 4.31 4.84
N CYS A 426 -21.14 5.59 5.07
CA CYS A 426 -22.16 6.43 5.69
C CYS A 426 -22.79 7.37 4.66
N MET A 427 -24.06 7.70 4.83
CA MET A 427 -24.70 8.82 4.14
C MET A 427 -24.48 10.12 4.93
N GLY A 428 -24.41 11.23 4.21
CA GLY A 428 -24.29 12.54 4.83
C GLY A 428 -24.86 13.68 4.00
N THR A 429 -24.90 14.85 4.62
CA THR A 429 -25.32 16.12 3.97
C THR A 429 -24.30 17.21 4.27
N VAL A 430 -23.93 18.01 3.27
CA VAL A 430 -23.06 19.18 3.44
C VAL A 430 -23.75 20.19 4.35
N VAL A 431 -22.99 20.78 5.30
CA VAL A 431 -23.47 21.74 6.30
C VAL A 431 -22.66 23.03 6.30
#